data_2b6d97ae5d2f1da0b47144224e6721e8
#
_entry.id   2b6d97ae5d2f1da0b47144224e6721e8
#
_cell.length_a   1.000
_cell.length_b   1.000
_cell.length_c   1.000
_cell.angle_alpha   90.00
_cell.angle_beta   90.00
_cell.angle_gamma   90.00
#
_symmetry.space_group_name_H-M   'P 1'
#
loop_
_entity.id
_entity.type
_entity.pdbx_description
1 polymer ?
#
loop_
_entity_poly.entity_id
_entity_poly.type
_entity_poly.pdbx_seq_one_letter_code
_entity_poly.pdbx_strand_id
1 'polypeptide(L)'
;MISNKKLKVTFLIDKENSWFTKFLKTYIKDNKRYIFKFSSSIKKVLKQDIVFFINLTKIIKEKFLKKNTLNLVIHASDLPKNKGGAPLQWQILKGKKIITICLFEAKKDVDAGDIILKTKIKYDGTELNKELRDKQAKVMIKLINNFLNIYPNYRRKKQSGTSTINRLRYPKDSELNVNKTIKSQFNLMRIADNEKYPLFFKFKKNKYTIKIYKK
;
A
#
# COMPACT_ATOMS: atom_id res chain seq x y z
N MET A 1 34.60 -14.96 10.64
CA MET A 1 33.49 -15.93 10.35
C MET A 1 32.22 -15.15 10.16
N ILE A 2 31.73 -15.00 8.94
CA ILE A 2 30.43 -14.34 8.65
C ILE A 2 29.34 -15.29 9.13
N SER A 3 28.64 -14.90 10.17
CA SER A 3 27.52 -15.68 10.73
C SER A 3 26.55 -16.07 9.61
N ASN A 4 26.43 -17.37 9.35
CA ASN A 4 25.54 -17.96 8.33
C ASN A 4 24.05 -17.87 8.71
N LYS A 5 23.70 -16.91 9.58
CA LYS A 5 22.35 -16.76 10.13
C LYS A 5 21.46 -16.05 9.12
N LYS A 6 20.48 -16.78 8.54
CA LYS A 6 19.48 -16.18 7.68
C LYS A 6 18.72 -15.07 8.40
N LEU A 7 18.56 -13.92 7.75
CA LEU A 7 17.77 -12.79 8.28
C LEU A 7 16.31 -13.16 8.47
N LYS A 8 15.74 -12.69 9.58
CA LYS A 8 14.32 -12.82 9.91
C LYS A 8 13.55 -11.64 9.34
N VAL A 9 12.75 -11.87 8.32
CA VAL A 9 11.94 -10.86 7.62
C VAL A 9 10.47 -11.12 7.89
N THR A 10 9.78 -10.14 8.48
CA THR A 10 8.34 -10.24 8.75
C THR A 10 7.55 -9.26 7.89
N PHE A 11 6.49 -9.76 7.26
CA PHE A 11 5.47 -8.95 6.64
C PHE A 11 4.30 -8.78 7.60
N LEU A 12 4.13 -7.55 8.09
CA LEU A 12 3.00 -7.18 8.94
C LEU A 12 1.94 -6.49 8.08
N ILE A 13 0.80 -7.14 7.92
CA ILE A 13 -0.29 -6.70 7.06
C ILE A 13 -1.61 -6.67 7.83
N ASP A 14 -2.46 -5.70 7.56
CA ASP A 14 -3.79 -5.66 8.16
C ASP A 14 -4.68 -6.77 7.57
N LYS A 15 -5.46 -7.46 8.41
CA LYS A 15 -6.40 -8.52 7.99
C LYS A 15 -7.39 -8.01 6.94
N GLU A 16 -7.83 -6.77 7.08
CA GLU A 16 -8.81 -6.16 6.17
C GLU A 16 -8.26 -5.91 4.76
N ASN A 17 -6.93 -5.88 4.60
CA ASN A 17 -6.24 -5.68 3.34
C ASN A 17 -5.64 -6.96 2.77
N SER A 18 -6.41 -8.05 2.79
CA SER A 18 -5.95 -9.38 2.36
C SER A 18 -5.62 -9.52 0.86
N TRP A 19 -5.93 -8.51 0.03
CA TRP A 19 -5.67 -8.57 -1.41
C TRP A 19 -4.19 -8.78 -1.76
N PHE A 20 -3.27 -8.27 -0.94
CA PHE A 20 -1.83 -8.42 -1.15
C PHE A 20 -1.29 -9.76 -0.64
N THR A 21 -2.02 -10.45 0.25
CA THR A 21 -1.56 -11.67 0.91
C THR A 21 -1.20 -12.79 -0.08
N LYS A 22 -1.97 -12.96 -1.16
CA LYS A 22 -1.69 -13.96 -2.18
C LYS A 22 -0.32 -13.76 -2.84
N PHE A 23 0.04 -12.51 -3.15
CA PHE A 23 1.32 -12.17 -3.76
C PHE A 23 2.50 -12.41 -2.81
N LEU A 24 2.33 -12.09 -1.52
CA LEU A 24 3.34 -12.38 -0.52
C LEU A 24 3.55 -13.88 -0.31
N LYS A 25 2.48 -14.67 -0.27
CA LYS A 25 2.58 -16.13 -0.12
C LYS A 25 3.38 -16.75 -1.26
N THR A 26 3.11 -16.37 -2.50
CA THR A 26 3.87 -16.80 -3.68
C THR A 26 5.34 -16.38 -3.54
N TYR A 27 5.60 -15.11 -3.27
CA TYR A 27 6.96 -14.60 -3.10
C TYR A 27 7.77 -15.33 -2.01
N ILE A 28 7.15 -15.60 -0.86
CA ILE A 28 7.80 -16.32 0.24
C ILE A 28 8.10 -17.78 -0.14
N LYS A 29 7.19 -18.46 -0.85
CA LYS A 29 7.38 -19.84 -1.30
C LYS A 29 8.60 -19.96 -2.22
N ASP A 30 8.75 -19.00 -3.11
CA ASP A 30 9.79 -19.01 -4.14
C ASP A 30 11.16 -18.48 -3.66
N ASN A 31 11.21 -17.85 -2.48
CA ASN A 31 12.43 -17.24 -1.95
C ASN A 31 12.84 -17.84 -0.61
N LYS A 32 13.84 -18.75 -0.66
CA LYS A 32 14.38 -19.45 0.54
C LYS A 32 15.62 -18.79 1.16
N ARG A 33 16.02 -17.63 0.65
CA ARG A 33 17.24 -16.92 1.13
C ARG A 33 17.08 -16.36 2.55
N TYR A 34 15.85 -16.05 2.97
CA TYR A 34 15.51 -15.44 4.26
C TYR A 34 14.56 -16.31 5.06
N ILE A 35 14.46 -16.06 6.37
CA ILE A 35 13.40 -16.65 7.23
C ILE A 35 12.21 -15.70 7.19
N PHE A 36 11.28 -15.96 6.30
CA PHE A 36 10.09 -15.16 6.17
C PHE A 36 9.00 -15.53 7.18
N LYS A 37 8.36 -14.52 7.75
CA LYS A 37 7.13 -14.65 8.54
C LYS A 37 6.07 -13.69 8.03
N PHE A 38 4.83 -14.10 8.21
CA PHE A 38 3.65 -13.30 7.93
C PHE A 38 2.85 -13.13 9.21
N SER A 39 2.41 -11.91 9.52
CA SER A 39 1.57 -11.64 10.69
C SER A 39 0.51 -10.60 10.37
N SER A 40 -0.69 -10.78 10.93
CA SER A 40 -1.75 -9.76 10.96
C SER A 40 -1.89 -9.10 12.34
N SER A 41 -1.00 -9.44 13.28
CA SER A 41 -1.04 -8.91 14.64
C SER A 41 0.33 -8.45 15.10
N ILE A 42 0.41 -7.20 15.51
CA ILE A 42 1.61 -6.58 16.10
C ILE A 42 2.08 -7.35 17.33
N LYS A 43 1.14 -7.86 18.14
CA LYS A 43 1.43 -8.59 19.38
C LYS A 43 2.18 -9.91 19.13
N LYS A 44 1.95 -10.54 17.96
CA LYS A 44 2.58 -11.81 17.57
C LYS A 44 3.95 -11.64 16.91
N VAL A 45 4.39 -10.41 16.62
CA VAL A 45 5.70 -10.17 16.04
C VAL A 45 6.74 -10.04 17.13
N LEU A 46 7.62 -11.04 17.20
CA LEU A 46 8.82 -11.01 18.06
C LEU A 46 9.88 -10.10 17.42
N LYS A 47 11.04 -9.92 18.09
CA LYS A 47 12.20 -9.18 17.54
C LYS A 47 12.59 -9.74 16.17
N GLN A 48 12.66 -8.87 15.17
CA GLN A 48 12.98 -9.21 13.78
C GLN A 48 14.17 -8.37 13.29
N ASP A 49 14.85 -8.87 12.26
CA ASP A 49 15.87 -8.09 11.57
C ASP A 49 15.21 -7.03 10.68
N ILE A 50 14.17 -7.43 9.92
CA ILE A 50 13.44 -6.52 9.04
C ILE A 50 11.93 -6.76 9.19
N VAL A 51 11.15 -5.69 9.36
CA VAL A 51 9.69 -5.71 9.32
C VAL A 51 9.18 -4.81 8.19
N PHE A 52 8.45 -5.37 7.25
CA PHE A 52 7.72 -4.61 6.25
C PHE A 52 6.28 -4.38 6.70
N PHE A 53 5.87 -3.13 6.82
CA PHE A 53 4.48 -2.75 7.05
C PHE A 53 3.78 -2.58 5.71
N ILE A 54 2.78 -3.41 5.47
CA ILE A 54 2.06 -3.47 4.21
C ILE A 54 0.59 -3.10 4.42
N ASN A 55 0.17 -1.99 3.86
CA ASN A 55 -1.22 -1.52 3.91
C ASN A 55 -1.81 -1.50 5.33
N LEU A 56 -1.01 -1.12 6.33
CA LEU A 56 -1.49 -0.96 7.70
C LEU A 56 -2.28 0.34 7.83
N THR A 57 -3.44 0.22 8.48
CA THR A 57 -4.29 1.37 8.85
C THR A 57 -4.04 1.83 10.29
N LYS A 58 -3.32 1.04 11.07
CA LYS A 58 -3.03 1.31 12.48
C LYS A 58 -1.70 2.01 12.65
N ILE A 59 -1.67 3.00 13.54
CA ILE A 59 -0.43 3.67 13.96
C ILE A 59 0.40 2.68 14.78
N ILE A 60 1.67 2.57 14.45
CA ILE A 60 2.63 1.70 15.14
C ILE A 60 3.32 2.49 16.25
N LYS A 61 3.19 2.02 17.49
CA LYS A 61 3.82 2.64 18.64
C LYS A 61 5.36 2.52 18.58
N GLU A 62 6.06 3.53 19.05
CA GLU A 62 7.52 3.61 19.08
C GLU A 62 8.18 2.40 19.76
N LYS A 63 7.60 1.91 20.86
CA LYS A 63 8.07 0.69 21.56
C LYS A 63 8.18 -0.53 20.63
N PHE A 64 7.26 -0.64 19.63
CA PHE A 64 7.34 -1.72 18.65
C PHE A 64 8.45 -1.46 17.62
N LEU A 65 8.60 -0.22 17.16
CA LEU A 65 9.66 0.15 16.21
C LEU A 65 11.05 -0.12 16.79
N LYS A 66 11.29 0.27 18.05
CA LYS A 66 12.58 0.07 18.75
C LYS A 66 12.93 -1.41 18.97
N LYS A 67 11.97 -2.32 18.89
CA LYS A 67 12.18 -3.75 19.10
C LYS A 67 12.89 -4.44 17.93
N ASN A 68 12.74 -3.93 16.71
CA ASN A 68 13.25 -4.51 15.49
C ASN A 68 14.49 -3.75 15.01
N THR A 69 15.35 -4.41 14.25
CA THR A 69 16.54 -3.75 13.68
C THR A 69 16.14 -2.73 12.62
N LEU A 70 15.18 -3.08 11.76
CA LEU A 70 14.71 -2.22 10.69
C LEU A 70 13.21 -2.37 10.47
N ASN A 71 12.52 -1.25 10.36
CA ASN A 71 11.08 -1.18 10.10
C ASN A 71 10.84 -0.38 8.83
N LEU A 72 10.17 -0.97 7.87
CA LEU A 72 9.99 -0.42 6.53
C LEU A 72 8.52 -0.30 6.17
N VAL A 73 8.15 0.77 5.49
CA VAL A 73 6.80 1.01 4.96
C VAL A 73 6.87 1.10 3.45
N ILE A 74 5.88 0.53 2.78
CA ILE A 74 5.66 0.74 1.35
C ILE A 74 4.39 1.57 1.17
N HIS A 75 4.54 2.74 0.56
CA HIS A 75 3.46 3.71 0.38
C HIS A 75 3.34 4.17 -1.07
N ALA A 76 2.12 4.22 -1.56
CA ALA A 76 1.85 4.52 -2.98
C ALA A 76 1.75 6.03 -3.22
N SER A 77 2.81 6.77 -2.92
CA SER A 77 2.90 8.20 -3.22
C SER A 77 4.33 8.66 -3.38
N ASP A 78 4.52 9.85 -3.95
CA ASP A 78 5.80 10.55 -3.99
C ASP A 78 5.94 11.41 -2.74
N LEU A 79 6.36 10.76 -1.64
CA LEU A 79 6.55 11.41 -0.35
C LEU A 79 7.49 12.63 -0.45
N PRO A 80 7.13 13.72 0.27
CA PRO A 80 6.14 13.87 1.34
C PRO A 80 4.70 14.17 0.90
N LYS A 81 4.38 14.11 -0.40
CA LYS A 81 3.01 14.29 -0.90
C LYS A 81 2.15 13.06 -0.67
N ASN A 82 0.84 13.26 -0.42
CA ASN A 82 -0.17 12.21 -0.23
C ASN A 82 0.19 11.19 0.85
N LYS A 83 0.68 11.63 2.01
CA LYS A 83 0.76 10.83 3.23
C LYS A 83 -0.62 10.36 3.67
N GLY A 84 -0.69 9.39 4.59
CA GLY A 84 -1.94 8.94 5.20
C GLY A 84 -2.71 7.93 4.37
N GLY A 85 -4.04 8.01 4.38
CA GLY A 85 -4.92 6.95 3.91
C GLY A 85 -5.16 6.91 2.40
N ALA A 86 -5.33 5.72 1.84
CA ALA A 86 -5.74 5.44 0.47
C ALA A 86 -4.99 6.24 -0.63
N PRO A 87 -3.65 6.35 -0.58
CA PRO A 87 -2.89 7.26 -1.45
C PRO A 87 -3.04 6.95 -2.93
N LEU A 88 -3.12 5.67 -3.31
CA LEU A 88 -3.35 5.26 -4.69
C LEU A 88 -4.70 5.78 -5.21
N GLN A 89 -5.76 5.54 -4.44
CA GLN A 89 -7.14 5.87 -4.83
C GLN A 89 -7.31 7.38 -4.99
N TRP A 90 -6.81 8.19 -4.06
CA TRP A 90 -6.88 9.63 -4.16
C TRP A 90 -6.15 10.20 -5.38
N GLN A 91 -5.03 9.59 -5.76
CA GLN A 91 -4.29 10.02 -6.94
C GLN A 91 -5.01 9.62 -8.23
N ILE A 92 -5.64 8.44 -8.29
CA ILE A 92 -6.45 8.02 -9.44
C ILE A 92 -7.68 8.92 -9.60
N LEU A 93 -8.37 9.27 -8.50
CA LEU A 93 -9.48 10.23 -8.52
C LEU A 93 -9.06 11.58 -9.11
N LYS A 94 -7.83 12.01 -8.88
CA LYS A 94 -7.24 13.22 -9.46
C LYS A 94 -6.72 13.03 -10.90
N GLY A 95 -7.03 11.90 -11.55
CA GLY A 95 -6.65 11.60 -12.93
C GLY A 95 -5.17 11.24 -13.15
N LYS A 96 -4.39 10.98 -12.09
CA LYS A 96 -2.98 10.60 -12.25
C LYS A 96 -2.84 9.22 -12.88
N LYS A 97 -2.06 9.13 -13.94
CA LYS A 97 -1.71 7.89 -14.64
C LYS A 97 -0.37 7.31 -14.16
N ILE A 98 0.54 8.13 -13.66
CA ILE A 98 1.83 7.70 -13.13
C ILE A 98 1.84 7.95 -11.63
N ILE A 99 2.02 6.89 -10.86
CA ILE A 99 2.03 6.94 -9.39
C ILE A 99 3.35 6.39 -8.88
N THR A 100 4.02 7.18 -8.04
CA THR A 100 5.25 6.77 -7.37
C THR A 100 4.90 5.84 -6.21
N ILE A 101 5.73 4.83 -5.98
CA ILE A 101 5.74 4.00 -4.78
C ILE A 101 7.07 4.20 -4.08
N CYS A 102 7.01 4.52 -2.79
CA CYS A 102 8.18 4.67 -1.93
C CYS A 102 8.30 3.50 -0.96
N LEU A 103 9.53 3.05 -0.77
CA LEU A 103 9.97 2.26 0.37
C LEU A 103 10.76 3.19 1.29
N PHE A 104 10.39 3.28 2.56
CA PHE A 104 11.01 4.18 3.53
C PHE A 104 10.99 3.60 4.94
N GLU A 105 11.79 4.16 5.85
CA GLU A 105 11.82 3.74 7.24
C GLU A 105 10.57 4.22 7.99
N ALA A 106 9.99 3.34 8.80
CA ALA A 106 8.92 3.73 9.72
C ALA A 106 9.47 4.58 10.85
N LYS A 107 8.86 5.74 11.09
CA LYS A 107 9.10 6.63 12.23
C LYS A 107 7.82 6.81 13.04
N LYS A 108 7.90 7.53 14.16
CA LYS A 108 6.75 7.85 15.01
C LYS A 108 5.65 8.59 14.24
N ASP A 109 6.06 9.53 13.40
CA ASP A 109 5.13 10.32 12.61
C ASP A 109 4.74 9.58 11.33
N VAL A 110 3.48 9.71 10.95
CA VAL A 110 2.90 9.01 9.80
C VAL A 110 3.62 9.37 8.51
N ASP A 111 4.11 8.36 7.82
CA ASP A 111 4.79 8.46 6.52
C ASP A 111 5.91 9.51 6.45
N ALA A 112 6.63 9.73 7.58
CA ALA A 112 7.65 10.78 7.71
C ALA A 112 9.10 10.26 7.65
N GLY A 113 9.31 8.96 7.50
CA GLY A 113 10.64 8.35 7.50
C GLY A 113 11.45 8.63 6.24
N ASP A 114 12.75 8.36 6.33
CA ASP A 114 13.68 8.59 5.25
C ASP A 114 13.47 7.57 4.13
N ILE A 115 13.48 8.05 2.89
CA ILE A 115 13.20 7.24 1.70
C ILE A 115 14.45 6.43 1.36
N ILE A 116 14.24 5.14 1.08
CA ILE A 116 15.29 4.22 0.67
C ILE A 116 15.21 3.95 -0.83
N LEU A 117 14.03 3.58 -1.32
CA LEU A 117 13.81 3.30 -2.74
C LEU A 117 12.52 3.97 -3.23
N LYS A 118 12.52 4.37 -4.50
CA LYS A 118 11.35 4.81 -5.23
C LYS A 118 11.21 4.06 -6.55
N THR A 119 9.98 3.82 -6.94
CA THR A 119 9.64 3.29 -8.27
C THR A 119 8.32 3.88 -8.74
N LYS A 120 7.96 3.66 -10.00
CA LYS A 120 6.74 4.21 -10.58
C LYS A 120 5.86 3.09 -11.13
N ILE A 121 4.55 3.25 -11.02
CA ILE A 121 3.55 2.46 -11.73
C ILE A 121 2.91 3.35 -12.77
N LYS A 122 2.77 2.84 -14.01
CA LYS A 122 2.01 3.47 -15.07
C LYS A 122 0.67 2.75 -15.23
N TYR A 123 -0.40 3.54 -15.20
CA TYR A 123 -1.77 3.12 -15.48
C TYR A 123 -2.23 3.75 -16.80
N ASP A 124 -2.99 3.03 -17.60
CA ASP A 124 -3.54 3.53 -18.86
C ASP A 124 -4.83 4.35 -18.69
N GLY A 125 -5.53 4.12 -17.59
CA GLY A 125 -6.79 4.81 -17.26
C GLY A 125 -8.02 3.93 -17.43
N THR A 126 -7.86 2.67 -17.80
CA THR A 126 -8.96 1.70 -17.99
C THR A 126 -9.02 0.64 -16.90
N GLU A 127 -7.95 0.47 -16.12
CA GLU A 127 -7.88 -0.58 -15.10
C GLU A 127 -8.92 -0.39 -14.02
N LEU A 128 -9.63 -1.45 -13.68
CA LEU A 128 -10.50 -1.52 -12.52
C LEU A 128 -9.72 -1.93 -11.25
N ASN A 129 -10.36 -1.91 -10.11
CA ASN A 129 -9.75 -2.11 -8.78
C ASN A 129 -8.85 -3.36 -8.71
N LYS A 130 -9.28 -4.49 -9.27
CA LYS A 130 -8.47 -5.71 -9.29
C LYS A 130 -7.18 -5.52 -10.07
N GLU A 131 -7.25 -4.95 -11.28
CA GLU A 131 -6.09 -4.70 -12.14
C GLU A 131 -5.15 -3.66 -11.52
N LEU A 132 -5.71 -2.60 -10.89
CA LEU A 132 -4.93 -1.60 -10.15
C LEU A 132 -4.13 -2.25 -9.02
N ARG A 133 -4.75 -3.12 -8.24
CA ARG A 133 -4.12 -3.87 -7.15
C ARG A 133 -3.09 -4.88 -7.65
N ASP A 134 -3.38 -5.59 -8.73
CA ASP A 134 -2.45 -6.56 -9.31
C ASP A 134 -1.17 -5.86 -9.82
N LYS A 135 -1.30 -4.74 -10.54
CA LYS A 135 -0.16 -3.91 -10.97
C LYS A 135 0.62 -3.37 -9.75
N GLN A 136 -0.08 -2.84 -8.74
CA GLN A 136 0.54 -2.35 -7.51
C GLN A 136 1.31 -3.45 -6.78
N ALA A 137 0.73 -4.64 -6.63
CA ALA A 137 1.37 -5.76 -5.94
C ALA A 137 2.67 -6.19 -6.62
N LYS A 138 2.67 -6.35 -7.95
CA LYS A 138 3.88 -6.70 -8.71
C LYS A 138 5.01 -5.71 -8.46
N VAL A 139 4.71 -4.42 -8.46
CA VAL A 139 5.71 -3.37 -8.21
C VAL A 139 6.18 -3.36 -6.74
N MET A 140 5.28 -3.57 -5.78
CA MET A 140 5.64 -3.67 -4.37
C MET A 140 6.56 -4.87 -4.10
N ILE A 141 6.28 -6.05 -4.68
CA ILE A 141 7.15 -7.24 -4.58
C ILE A 141 8.52 -6.95 -5.19
N LYS A 142 8.58 -6.33 -6.37
CA LYS A 142 9.85 -5.93 -6.98
C LYS A 142 10.64 -5.00 -6.06
N LEU A 143 9.98 -4.03 -5.42
CA LEU A 143 10.60 -3.08 -4.52
C LEU A 143 11.16 -3.75 -3.26
N ILE A 144 10.40 -4.70 -2.68
CA ILE A 144 10.86 -5.54 -1.57
C ILE A 144 12.11 -6.32 -1.97
N ASN A 145 12.06 -7.01 -3.11
CA ASN A 145 13.18 -7.81 -3.59
C ASN A 145 14.43 -6.96 -3.86
N ASN A 146 14.27 -5.81 -4.51
CA ASN A 146 15.36 -4.87 -4.77
C ASN A 146 16.01 -4.41 -3.45
N PHE A 147 15.20 -4.09 -2.44
CA PHE A 147 15.72 -3.70 -1.13
C PHE A 147 16.49 -4.85 -0.46
N LEU A 148 15.93 -6.06 -0.44
CA LEU A 148 16.58 -7.21 0.17
C LEU A 148 17.91 -7.58 -0.51
N ASN A 149 18.05 -7.31 -1.81
CA ASN A 149 19.30 -7.53 -2.54
C ASN A 149 20.39 -6.53 -2.20
N ILE A 150 20.05 -5.30 -1.83
CA ILE A 150 21.03 -4.26 -1.47
C ILE A 150 21.29 -4.18 0.04
N TYR A 151 20.50 -4.86 0.87
CA TYR A 151 20.68 -4.88 2.31
C TYR A 151 21.96 -5.64 2.69
N PRO A 152 22.81 -5.13 3.62
CA PRO A 152 22.61 -3.93 4.46
C PRO A 152 23.11 -2.61 3.84
N ASN A 153 23.61 -2.61 2.61
CA ASN A 153 24.31 -1.49 1.95
C ASN A 153 23.34 -0.58 1.19
N TYR A 154 22.38 0.05 1.90
CA TYR A 154 21.41 0.97 1.32
C TYR A 154 21.60 2.40 1.82
N ARG A 155 21.18 3.37 1.03
CA ARG A 155 21.24 4.80 1.38
C ARG A 155 19.85 5.30 1.80
N ARG A 156 19.84 6.27 2.69
CA ARG A 156 18.64 6.97 3.16
C ARG A 156 18.62 8.39 2.61
N LYS A 157 17.47 8.84 2.15
CA LYS A 157 17.27 10.22 1.70
C LYS A 157 16.12 10.84 2.48
N LYS A 158 16.37 11.97 3.17
CA LYS A 158 15.31 12.74 3.83
C LYS A 158 14.24 13.15 2.83
N GLN A 159 12.99 13.16 3.26
CA GLN A 159 11.91 13.71 2.48
C GLN A 159 12.10 15.23 2.35
N SER A 160 11.80 15.79 1.17
CA SER A 160 11.91 17.22 0.88
C SER A 160 10.70 17.70 0.06
N GLY A 161 10.32 18.95 0.24
CA GLY A 161 9.19 19.59 -0.44
C GLY A 161 7.92 19.65 0.40
N THR A 162 6.83 20.14 -0.20
CA THR A 162 5.54 20.35 0.48
C THR A 162 4.87 19.03 0.83
N SER A 163 4.55 18.86 2.12
CA SER A 163 3.81 17.70 2.63
C SER A 163 2.31 17.89 2.45
N THR A 164 1.63 16.80 2.04
CA THR A 164 0.17 16.75 2.01
C THR A 164 -0.31 15.44 2.61
N ILE A 165 -1.47 15.48 3.29
CA ILE A 165 -2.05 14.33 3.98
C ILE A 165 -3.42 14.02 3.41
N ASN A 166 -3.67 12.77 3.10
CA ASN A 166 -4.98 12.27 2.69
C ASN A 166 -5.66 11.57 3.87
N ARG A 167 -6.96 11.79 4.00
CA ARG A 167 -7.78 11.00 4.92
C ARG A 167 -8.00 9.57 4.40
N LEU A 168 -8.42 8.68 5.27
CA LEU A 168 -8.96 7.38 4.87
C LEU A 168 -10.20 7.57 3.98
N ARG A 169 -10.44 6.60 3.09
CA ARG A 169 -11.70 6.51 2.36
C ARG A 169 -12.71 5.69 3.16
N TYR A 170 -13.96 6.09 3.04
CA TYR A 170 -15.09 5.44 3.69
C TYR A 170 -16.13 5.01 2.64
N PRO A 171 -17.11 4.15 2.96
CA PRO A 171 -18.15 3.74 2.02
C PRO A 171 -18.87 4.90 1.33
N LYS A 172 -19.09 6.01 2.04
CA LYS A 172 -19.70 7.23 1.47
C LYS A 172 -18.92 7.85 0.31
N ASP A 173 -17.62 7.60 0.25
CA ASP A 173 -16.76 8.11 -0.84
C ASP A 173 -16.92 7.36 -2.15
N SER A 174 -17.83 6.37 -2.21
CA SER A 174 -18.16 5.60 -3.40
C SER A 174 -19.54 6.01 -3.98
N GLU A 175 -20.10 7.15 -3.54
CA GLU A 175 -21.37 7.67 -4.03
C GLU A 175 -21.20 8.30 -5.42
N LEU A 176 -21.98 7.83 -6.39
CA LEU A 176 -22.07 8.39 -7.72
C LEU A 176 -23.13 9.50 -7.74
N ASN A 177 -22.86 10.58 -8.46
CA ASN A 177 -23.82 11.65 -8.67
C ASN A 177 -24.66 11.33 -9.92
N VAL A 178 -25.97 11.18 -9.74
CA VAL A 178 -26.92 10.85 -10.82
C VAL A 178 -26.99 11.89 -11.94
N ASN A 179 -26.62 13.14 -11.64
CA ASN A 179 -26.61 14.25 -12.60
C ASN A 179 -25.29 14.37 -13.37
N LYS A 180 -24.31 13.49 -13.13
CA LYS A 180 -23.02 13.47 -13.82
C LYS A 180 -22.92 12.31 -14.79
N THR A 181 -22.16 12.51 -15.87
CA THR A 181 -21.92 11.46 -16.85
C THR A 181 -21.06 10.33 -16.27
N ILE A 182 -21.22 9.12 -16.80
CA ILE A 182 -20.34 7.97 -16.50
C ILE A 182 -18.87 8.33 -16.73
N LYS A 183 -18.57 8.98 -17.86
CA LYS A 183 -17.21 9.39 -18.24
C LYS A 183 -16.57 10.29 -17.18
N SER A 184 -17.28 11.27 -16.65
CA SER A 184 -16.77 12.21 -15.65
C SER A 184 -16.51 11.55 -14.29
N GLN A 185 -17.14 10.42 -13.99
CA GLN A 185 -17.04 9.67 -12.74
C GLN A 185 -16.25 8.36 -12.90
N PHE A 186 -15.70 8.09 -14.07
CA PHE A 186 -15.07 6.80 -14.36
C PHE A 186 -13.89 6.49 -13.42
N ASN A 187 -13.12 7.49 -12.99
CA ASN A 187 -12.07 7.29 -12.00
C ASN A 187 -12.59 6.82 -10.63
N LEU A 188 -13.81 7.24 -10.25
CA LEU A 188 -14.46 6.71 -9.04
C LEU A 188 -14.86 5.25 -9.25
N MET A 189 -15.39 4.92 -10.43
CA MET A 189 -15.77 3.54 -10.78
C MET A 189 -14.56 2.60 -10.77
N ARG A 190 -13.42 3.05 -11.31
CA ARG A 190 -12.18 2.24 -11.39
C ARG A 190 -11.64 1.80 -10.03
N ILE A 191 -11.76 2.64 -9.01
CA ILE A 191 -11.21 2.36 -7.67
C ILE A 191 -12.21 1.67 -6.73
N ALA A 192 -13.44 1.46 -7.17
CA ALA A 192 -14.46 0.81 -6.36
C ALA A 192 -14.11 -0.65 -6.08
N ASP A 193 -14.30 -1.08 -4.85
CA ASP A 193 -14.24 -2.47 -4.45
C ASP A 193 -15.67 -3.01 -4.42
N ASN A 194 -16.02 -3.86 -5.36
CA ASN A 194 -17.39 -4.38 -5.53
C ASN A 194 -17.97 -5.04 -4.26
N GLU A 195 -17.12 -5.48 -3.33
CA GLU A 195 -17.55 -6.17 -2.11
C GLU A 195 -17.45 -5.27 -0.87
N LYS A 196 -16.31 -4.58 -0.67
CA LYS A 196 -16.08 -3.79 0.55
C LYS A 196 -16.54 -2.35 0.46
N TYR A 197 -16.40 -1.76 -0.72
CA TYR A 197 -16.73 -0.35 -1.02
C TYR A 197 -17.40 -0.25 -2.39
N PRO A 198 -18.56 -0.90 -2.62
CA PRO A 198 -19.23 -0.86 -3.89
C PRO A 198 -19.70 0.56 -4.22
N LEU A 199 -19.79 0.84 -5.49
CA LEU A 199 -20.43 2.07 -5.95
C LEU A 199 -21.90 2.08 -5.55
N PHE A 200 -22.42 3.26 -5.29
CA PHE A 200 -23.83 3.45 -5.08
C PHE A 200 -24.27 4.84 -5.52
N PHE A 201 -25.55 4.99 -5.75
CA PHE A 201 -26.20 6.29 -5.92
C PHE A 201 -27.49 6.33 -5.15
N LYS A 202 -28.00 7.54 -4.92
CA LYS A 202 -29.31 7.77 -4.34
C LYS A 202 -30.23 8.34 -5.41
N PHE A 203 -31.43 7.79 -5.52
CA PHE A 203 -32.47 8.31 -6.37
C PHE A 203 -33.78 8.31 -5.61
N LYS A 204 -34.43 9.47 -5.52
CA LYS A 204 -35.55 9.72 -4.59
C LYS A 204 -35.08 9.35 -3.16
N LYS A 205 -35.85 8.50 -2.45
CA LYS A 205 -35.52 8.07 -1.07
C LYS A 205 -34.68 6.77 -1.00
N ASN A 206 -34.31 6.17 -2.17
CA ASN A 206 -33.72 4.86 -2.23
C ASN A 206 -32.22 4.94 -2.55
N LYS A 207 -31.45 3.98 -2.01
CA LYS A 207 -30.05 3.75 -2.32
C LYS A 207 -29.90 2.53 -3.22
N TYR A 208 -29.21 2.69 -4.33
CA TYR A 208 -28.95 1.64 -5.31
C TYR A 208 -27.43 1.34 -5.33
N THR A 209 -27.06 0.06 -5.32
CA THR A 209 -25.67 -0.38 -5.39
C THR A 209 -25.32 -0.85 -6.79
N ILE A 210 -24.13 -0.46 -7.27
CA ILE A 210 -23.62 -0.85 -8.59
C ILE A 210 -22.31 -1.62 -8.39
N LYS A 211 -22.19 -2.75 -9.11
CA LYS A 211 -20.93 -3.48 -9.28
C LYS A 211 -20.45 -3.31 -10.72
N ILE A 212 -19.14 -3.07 -10.89
CA ILE A 212 -18.53 -2.86 -12.20
C ILE A 212 -17.57 -3.99 -12.53
N TYR A 213 -17.67 -4.49 -13.75
CA TYR A 213 -16.80 -5.54 -14.30
C TYR A 213 -16.30 -5.11 -15.68
N LYS A 214 -15.09 -5.56 -16.04
CA LYS A 214 -14.50 -5.39 -17.35
C LYS A 214 -14.52 -6.76 -18.05
N LYS A 215 -15.06 -6.79 -19.25
CA LYS A 215 -15.04 -7.95 -20.15
C LYS A 215 -13.77 -7.97 -20.98
#